data_3606571a8682465229211e154e01410d
#
_entry.id   3606571a8682465229211e154e01410d
#
_cell.length_a   1.000
_cell.length_b   1.000
_cell.length_c   1.000
_cell.angle_alpha   90.00
_cell.angle_beta   90.00
_cell.angle_gamma   90.00
#
_symmetry.space_group_name_H-M   'P 1'
#
loop_
_entity.id
_entity.type
_entity.pdbx_description
1 polymer ?
#
loop_
_entity_poly.entity_id
_entity_poly.type
_entity_poly.pdbx_seq_one_letter_code
_entity_poly.pdbx_strand_id
1 'polypeptide(L)'
;WNDGDISETDPRGRDWYKDAKAANKPIFTEVYQDAVSKKMVVSVAVPYHHKDGTFAGAICSDLTLDTLGERVAKLKYHGQGQGIIVDPSGLIIASTEGMAMHKVEENPVLKARFSDMLQKKQGYFAMEKDGEDQIIAYATVPSSGWIVAVAVPERIAFAQLASLKVTYAGL
;
A
#
# COMPACT_ATOMS: atom_id res chain seq x y z
N TRP A 1 -2.16 21.70 -18.09
CA TRP A 1 -0.92 21.93 -18.87
C TRP A 1 -0.64 23.41 -18.82
N ASN A 2 0.49 23.77 -18.29
CA ASN A 2 0.93 25.15 -18.21
C ASN A 2 1.81 25.38 -19.44
N ASP A 3 1.38 26.26 -20.36
CA ASP A 3 2.19 26.69 -21.52
C ASP A 3 3.38 27.57 -21.07
N GLY A 4 3.71 27.56 -19.79
CA GLY A 4 4.83 28.26 -19.20
C GLY A 4 6.16 27.56 -19.40
N ASP A 5 7.21 28.29 -19.15
CA ASP A 5 8.59 27.80 -19.17
C ASP A 5 8.74 26.55 -18.28
N ILE A 6 9.02 25.40 -18.90
CA ILE A 6 9.26 24.11 -18.21
C ILE A 6 10.71 23.95 -17.75
N SER A 7 11.55 24.98 -17.94
CA SER A 7 13.00 24.90 -17.65
C SER A 7 13.28 24.62 -16.17
N GLU A 8 12.47 25.14 -15.24
CA GLU A 8 12.61 24.87 -13.79
C GLU A 8 12.01 23.53 -13.35
N THR A 9 11.17 22.90 -14.18
CA THR A 9 10.43 21.68 -13.84
C THR A 9 10.51 20.60 -14.93
N ASP A 10 11.62 20.57 -15.69
CA ASP A 10 11.80 19.53 -16.72
C ASP A 10 11.64 18.14 -16.11
N PRO A 11 10.57 17.39 -16.44
CA PRO A 11 10.30 16.10 -15.84
C PRO A 11 11.37 15.05 -16.18
N ARG A 12 12.14 15.26 -17.25
CA ARG A 12 13.22 14.34 -17.66
C ARG A 12 14.39 14.31 -16.67
N GLY A 13 14.53 15.37 -15.86
CA GLY A 13 15.47 15.45 -14.75
C GLY A 13 15.01 14.74 -13.47
N ARG A 14 13.73 14.38 -13.35
CA ARG A 14 13.14 13.78 -12.15
C ARG A 14 13.45 12.29 -12.05
N ASP A 15 13.55 11.80 -10.82
CA ASP A 15 13.92 10.39 -10.57
C ASP A 15 12.91 9.41 -11.15
N TRP A 16 11.60 9.66 -10.98
CA TRP A 16 10.55 8.82 -11.57
C TRP A 16 10.69 8.62 -13.09
N TYR A 17 11.16 9.67 -13.82
CA TYR A 17 11.37 9.57 -15.26
C TYR A 17 12.61 8.74 -15.60
N LYS A 18 13.71 8.99 -14.88
CA LYS A 18 14.97 8.25 -15.05
C LYS A 18 14.78 6.77 -14.70
N ASP A 19 14.09 6.49 -13.61
CA ASP A 19 13.82 5.13 -13.14
C ASP A 19 12.91 4.37 -14.09
N ALA A 20 11.83 5.00 -14.58
CA ALA A 20 10.96 4.40 -15.59
C ALA A 20 11.73 4.08 -16.90
N LYS A 21 12.58 5.02 -17.34
CA LYS A 21 13.45 4.81 -18.50
C LYS A 21 14.42 3.66 -18.29
N ALA A 22 15.08 3.61 -17.14
CA ALA A 22 16.07 2.57 -16.81
C ALA A 22 15.42 1.20 -16.65
N ALA A 23 14.26 1.14 -15.96
CA ALA A 23 13.54 -0.11 -15.73
C ALA A 23 12.90 -0.67 -17.01
N ASN A 24 12.58 0.19 -17.98
CA ASN A 24 11.91 -0.16 -19.24
C ASN A 24 10.59 -0.94 -19.05
N LYS A 25 9.90 -0.69 -17.96
CA LYS A 25 8.61 -1.29 -17.56
C LYS A 25 7.91 -0.35 -16.59
N PRO A 26 6.58 -0.53 -16.34
CA PRO A 26 5.90 0.22 -15.30
C PRO A 26 6.59 0.05 -13.94
N ILE A 27 6.73 1.17 -13.22
CA ILE A 27 7.30 1.21 -11.86
C ILE A 27 6.37 1.97 -10.91
N PHE A 28 6.50 1.66 -9.63
CA PHE A 28 6.05 2.49 -8.52
C PHE A 28 7.28 3.10 -7.86
N THR A 29 7.25 4.41 -7.63
CA THR A 29 8.35 5.10 -6.95
C THR A 29 8.30 4.84 -5.44
N GLU A 30 9.38 5.14 -4.74
CA GLU A 30 9.33 5.42 -3.31
C GLU A 30 8.46 6.65 -3.04
N VAL A 31 8.09 6.86 -1.77
CA VAL A 31 7.38 8.09 -1.36
C VAL A 31 8.30 9.29 -1.49
N TYR A 32 7.81 10.35 -2.11
CA TYR A 32 8.54 11.63 -2.21
C TYR A 32 7.57 12.82 -2.12
N GLN A 33 8.11 14.02 -1.90
CA GLN A 33 7.32 15.24 -1.94
C GLN A 33 7.20 15.74 -3.37
N ASP A 34 5.96 15.83 -3.88
CA ASP A 34 5.72 16.43 -5.19
C ASP A 34 6.14 17.89 -5.25
N ALA A 35 6.84 18.26 -6.32
CA ALA A 35 7.43 19.59 -6.47
C ALA A 35 6.37 20.71 -6.61
N VAL A 36 5.21 20.39 -7.15
CA VAL A 36 4.12 21.34 -7.44
C VAL A 36 3.13 21.40 -6.28
N SER A 37 2.52 20.29 -5.93
CA SER A 37 1.49 20.23 -4.88
C SER A 37 2.05 20.27 -3.46
N LYS A 38 3.35 19.98 -3.29
CA LYS A 38 4.04 19.81 -2.00
C LYS A 38 3.48 18.67 -1.15
N LYS A 39 2.61 17.84 -1.71
CA LYS A 39 2.07 16.65 -1.03
C LYS A 39 3.05 15.48 -1.11
N MET A 40 2.97 14.58 -0.14
CA MET A 40 3.65 13.29 -0.20
C MET A 40 2.91 12.38 -1.17
N VAL A 41 3.64 11.83 -2.14
CA VAL A 41 3.08 11.02 -3.23
C VAL A 41 3.92 9.76 -3.45
N VAL A 42 3.27 8.76 -4.02
CA VAL A 42 3.90 7.68 -4.77
C VAL A 42 3.46 7.82 -6.21
N SER A 43 4.38 7.72 -7.15
CA SER A 43 4.07 7.83 -8.57
C SER A 43 4.09 6.48 -9.24
N VAL A 44 3.12 6.29 -10.14
CA VAL A 44 3.15 5.20 -11.14
C VAL A 44 3.71 5.80 -12.41
N ALA A 45 4.88 5.33 -12.84
CA ALA A 45 5.53 5.79 -14.05
C ALA A 45 5.63 4.66 -15.08
N VAL A 46 5.18 4.93 -16.31
CA VAL A 46 5.09 3.96 -17.40
C VAL A 46 5.90 4.48 -18.58
N PRO A 47 6.95 3.78 -19.00
CA PRO A 47 7.69 4.13 -20.22
C PRO A 47 6.85 3.82 -21.46
N TYR A 48 6.98 4.64 -22.48
CA TYR A 48 6.43 4.37 -23.79
C TYR A 48 7.51 4.50 -24.88
N HIS A 49 7.29 3.82 -26.00
CA HIS A 49 8.28 3.65 -27.05
C HIS A 49 7.75 4.06 -28.39
N HIS A 50 8.64 4.45 -29.29
CA HIS A 50 8.35 4.58 -30.71
C HIS A 50 8.04 3.22 -31.34
N LYS A 51 7.52 3.23 -32.57
CA LYS A 51 7.23 2.00 -33.31
C LYS A 51 8.44 1.11 -33.57
N ASP A 52 9.65 1.71 -33.59
CA ASP A 52 10.91 1.02 -33.75
C ASP A 52 11.48 0.43 -32.44
N GLY A 53 10.74 0.57 -31.33
CA GLY A 53 11.15 0.10 -30.01
C GLY A 53 12.06 1.05 -29.23
N THR A 54 12.44 2.20 -29.78
CA THR A 54 13.25 3.18 -29.05
C THR A 54 12.40 3.91 -28.00
N PHE A 55 13.01 4.24 -26.85
CA PHE A 55 12.33 4.95 -25.78
C PHE A 55 11.89 6.35 -26.26
N ALA A 56 10.60 6.64 -26.16
CA ALA A 56 9.99 7.89 -26.56
C ALA A 56 9.70 8.82 -25.38
N GLY A 57 9.48 8.28 -24.20
CA GLY A 57 9.17 9.04 -22.99
C GLY A 57 8.56 8.19 -21.89
N ALA A 58 8.07 8.85 -20.83
CA ALA A 58 7.33 8.20 -19.77
C ALA A 58 6.09 9.02 -19.37
N ILE A 59 5.02 8.33 -19.00
CA ILE A 59 3.81 8.92 -18.43
C ILE A 59 3.84 8.66 -16.93
N CYS A 60 3.48 9.67 -16.13
CA CYS A 60 3.45 9.60 -14.68
C CYS A 60 2.07 9.96 -14.13
N SER A 61 1.63 9.26 -13.10
CA SER A 61 0.44 9.58 -12.33
C SER A 61 0.75 9.48 -10.85
N ASP A 62 0.44 10.54 -10.11
CA ASP A 62 0.71 10.64 -8.69
C ASP A 62 -0.48 10.15 -7.85
N LEU A 63 -0.19 9.34 -6.85
CA LEU A 63 -1.10 8.92 -5.81
C LEU A 63 -0.66 9.58 -4.51
N THR A 64 -1.46 10.52 -3.99
CA THR A 64 -1.15 11.13 -2.69
C THR A 64 -1.36 10.14 -1.56
N LEU A 65 -0.58 10.25 -0.49
CA LEU A 65 -0.78 9.40 0.70
C LEU A 65 -2.17 9.63 1.32
N ASP A 66 -2.73 10.84 1.22
CA ASP A 66 -4.10 11.14 1.63
C ASP A 66 -5.11 10.24 0.89
N THR A 67 -4.98 10.15 -0.45
CA THR A 67 -5.85 9.30 -1.27
C THR A 67 -5.71 7.83 -0.90
N LEU A 68 -4.49 7.35 -0.63
CA LEU A 68 -4.26 5.99 -0.16
C LEU A 68 -4.90 5.76 1.21
N GLY A 69 -4.79 6.72 2.13
CA GLY A 69 -5.44 6.70 3.44
C GLY A 69 -6.97 6.58 3.32
N GLU A 70 -7.60 7.37 2.45
CA GLU A 70 -9.04 7.28 2.18
C GLU A 70 -9.46 5.91 1.62
N ARG A 71 -8.62 5.30 0.78
CA ARG A 71 -8.86 3.95 0.24
C ARG A 71 -8.77 2.90 1.33
N VAL A 72 -7.74 2.96 2.16
CA VAL A 72 -7.54 2.05 3.29
C VAL A 72 -8.68 2.16 4.31
N ALA A 73 -9.19 3.38 4.58
CA ALA A 73 -10.31 3.59 5.49
C ALA A 73 -11.61 2.90 5.03
N LYS A 74 -11.72 2.57 3.74
CA LYS A 74 -12.86 1.82 3.17
C LYS A 74 -12.69 0.30 3.26
N LEU A 75 -11.50 -0.19 3.60
CA LEU A 75 -11.24 -1.61 3.79
C LEU A 75 -11.82 -2.04 5.15
N LYS A 76 -13.02 -2.57 5.11
CA LYS A 76 -13.77 -3.00 6.29
C LYS A 76 -14.29 -4.41 6.09
N TYR A 77 -14.27 -5.20 7.15
CA TYR A 77 -14.96 -6.48 7.21
C TYR A 77 -16.15 -6.33 8.16
N HIS A 78 -17.38 -6.53 7.67
CA HIS A 78 -18.63 -6.25 8.39
C HIS A 78 -18.66 -4.86 9.05
N GLY A 79 -18.20 -3.83 8.34
CA GLY A 79 -18.19 -2.44 8.81
C GLY A 79 -17.09 -2.11 9.82
N GLN A 80 -16.27 -3.08 10.22
CA GLN A 80 -15.19 -2.92 11.19
C GLN A 80 -13.82 -3.22 10.57
N GLY A 81 -12.77 -2.81 11.25
CA GLY A 81 -11.40 -3.11 10.89
C GLY A 81 -10.55 -1.86 10.71
N GLN A 82 -9.26 -2.05 10.87
CA GLN A 82 -8.22 -1.04 10.70
C GLN A 82 -7.29 -1.52 9.60
N GLY A 83 -7.01 -0.65 8.64
CA GLY A 83 -6.22 -1.00 7.48
C GLY A 83 -4.89 -0.26 7.43
N ILE A 84 -3.89 -0.93 6.83
CA ILE A 84 -2.60 -0.32 6.48
C ILE A 84 -2.18 -0.75 5.07
N ILE A 85 -1.35 0.08 4.44
CA ILE A 85 -0.55 -0.29 3.27
C ILE A 85 0.91 -0.07 3.62
N VAL A 86 1.73 -1.09 3.38
CA VAL A 86 3.17 -1.06 3.61
C VAL A 86 3.88 -1.30 2.28
N ASP A 87 4.87 -0.49 1.96
CA ASP A 87 5.69 -0.68 0.78
C ASP A 87 6.76 -1.79 1.00
N PRO A 88 7.45 -2.26 -0.06
CA PRO A 88 8.46 -3.29 0.08
C PRO A 88 9.67 -2.89 0.96
N SER A 89 9.89 -1.61 1.20
CA SER A 89 10.96 -1.10 2.09
C SER A 89 10.58 -1.13 3.57
N GLY A 90 9.30 -1.42 3.87
CA GLY A 90 8.76 -1.38 5.23
C GLY A 90 8.22 -0.02 5.66
N LEU A 91 8.09 0.93 4.74
CA LEU A 91 7.43 2.21 5.01
C LEU A 91 5.91 2.02 4.97
N ILE A 92 5.21 2.47 6.00
CA ILE A 92 3.75 2.50 6.03
C ILE A 92 3.29 3.72 5.23
N ILE A 93 2.73 3.49 4.05
CA ILE A 93 2.31 4.55 3.13
C ILE A 93 0.85 4.95 3.29
N ALA A 94 0.06 4.14 4.01
CA ALA A 94 -1.30 4.49 4.42
C ALA A 94 -1.68 3.75 5.70
N SER A 95 -2.47 4.38 6.56
CA SER A 95 -2.95 3.80 7.81
C SER A 95 -4.24 4.48 8.27
N THR A 96 -5.19 3.69 8.82
CA THR A 96 -6.36 4.22 9.52
C THR A 96 -6.05 4.66 10.96
N GLU A 97 -4.85 4.37 11.47
CA GLU A 97 -4.43 4.64 12.84
C GLU A 97 -3.34 5.72 12.94
N GLY A 98 -3.14 6.51 11.89
CA GLY A 98 -2.16 7.60 11.90
C GLY A 98 -0.70 7.15 11.79
N MET A 99 -0.45 5.89 11.41
CA MET A 99 0.91 5.36 11.26
C MET A 99 1.56 5.63 9.89
N ALA A 100 0.93 6.42 9.03
CA ALA A 100 1.52 6.77 7.74
C ALA A 100 2.87 7.49 7.96
N MET A 101 3.85 7.17 7.12
CA MET A 101 5.25 7.62 7.19
C MET A 101 6.10 7.02 8.33
N HIS A 102 5.54 6.12 9.15
CA HIS A 102 6.33 5.31 10.09
C HIS A 102 6.88 4.05 9.42
N LYS A 103 7.94 3.52 9.96
CA LYS A 103 8.49 2.24 9.51
C LYS A 103 7.92 1.07 10.32
N VAL A 104 7.82 -0.09 9.68
CA VAL A 104 7.35 -1.32 10.36
C VAL A 104 8.23 -1.70 11.56
N GLU A 105 9.51 -1.33 11.54
CA GLU A 105 10.45 -1.54 12.65
C GLU A 105 10.05 -0.81 13.94
N GLU A 106 9.27 0.26 13.84
CA GLU A 106 8.78 1.04 14.97
C GLU A 106 7.57 0.36 15.67
N ASN A 107 6.96 -0.62 15.00
CA ASN A 107 5.86 -1.42 15.55
C ASN A 107 6.33 -2.86 15.80
N PRO A 108 6.39 -3.34 17.06
CA PRO A 108 6.91 -4.67 17.38
C PRO A 108 6.22 -5.83 16.66
N VAL A 109 4.91 -5.74 16.47
CA VAL A 109 4.12 -6.79 15.80
C VAL A 109 4.42 -6.83 14.30
N LEU A 110 4.40 -5.67 13.64
CA LEU A 110 4.71 -5.57 12.22
C LEU A 110 6.15 -5.97 11.95
N LYS A 111 7.09 -5.50 12.77
CA LYS A 111 8.51 -5.88 12.70
C LYS A 111 8.69 -7.41 12.72
N ALA A 112 8.02 -8.09 13.66
CA ALA A 112 8.14 -9.54 13.80
C ALA A 112 7.55 -10.34 12.63
N ARG A 113 6.60 -9.75 11.89
CA ARG A 113 5.85 -10.43 10.83
C ARG A 113 6.19 -10.01 9.42
N PHE A 114 6.82 -8.85 9.25
CA PHE A 114 7.02 -8.22 7.94
C PHE A 114 7.79 -9.12 6.95
N SER A 115 8.87 -9.76 7.41
CA SER A 115 9.63 -10.69 6.55
C SER A 115 8.77 -11.85 6.05
N ASP A 116 7.97 -12.45 6.94
CA ASP A 116 7.01 -13.51 6.59
C ASP A 116 5.96 -13.03 5.59
N MET A 117 5.44 -11.82 5.80
CA MET A 117 4.43 -11.22 4.90
C MET A 117 5.00 -11.00 3.51
N LEU A 118 6.24 -10.50 3.39
CA LEU A 118 6.94 -10.35 2.12
C LEU A 118 7.14 -11.68 1.40
N GLN A 119 7.49 -12.74 2.14
CA GLN A 119 7.78 -14.05 1.58
C GLN A 119 6.50 -14.79 1.17
N LYS A 120 5.50 -14.84 2.05
CA LYS A 120 4.25 -15.61 1.85
C LYS A 120 3.27 -14.93 0.90
N LYS A 121 3.42 -13.61 0.68
CA LYS A 121 2.57 -12.78 -0.20
C LYS A 121 1.12 -12.60 0.26
N GLN A 122 0.56 -13.56 0.95
CA GLN A 122 -0.78 -13.49 1.53
C GLN A 122 -0.89 -14.43 2.73
N GLY A 123 -1.80 -14.11 3.63
CA GLY A 123 -2.04 -14.90 4.82
C GLY A 123 -2.78 -14.13 5.91
N TYR A 124 -2.77 -14.71 7.08
CA TYR A 124 -3.29 -14.07 8.29
C TYR A 124 -2.51 -14.52 9.52
N PHE A 125 -2.63 -13.74 10.59
CA PHE A 125 -2.12 -14.09 11.92
C PHE A 125 -2.97 -13.44 13.00
N ALA A 126 -2.97 -14.03 14.19
CA ALA A 126 -3.61 -13.45 15.36
C ALA A 126 -2.63 -12.56 16.13
N MET A 127 -3.14 -11.50 16.74
CA MET A 127 -2.43 -10.67 17.72
C MET A 127 -3.39 -10.16 18.77
N GLU A 128 -2.88 -9.86 19.96
CA GLU A 128 -3.61 -9.10 20.96
C GLU A 128 -3.33 -7.60 20.80
N LYS A 129 -4.35 -6.78 20.89
CA LYS A 129 -4.26 -5.34 20.93
C LYS A 129 -5.26 -4.79 21.95
N ASP A 130 -4.76 -4.04 22.93
CA ASP A 130 -5.59 -3.40 23.97
C ASP A 130 -6.52 -4.38 24.72
N GLY A 131 -6.05 -5.64 24.93
CA GLY A 131 -6.83 -6.70 25.60
C GLY A 131 -7.89 -7.37 24.71
N GLU A 132 -7.92 -7.10 23.40
CA GLU A 132 -8.80 -7.75 22.45
C GLU A 132 -7.99 -8.52 21.39
N ASP A 133 -8.39 -9.78 21.16
CA ASP A 133 -7.80 -10.61 20.11
C ASP A 133 -8.21 -10.08 18.72
N GLN A 134 -7.21 -9.86 17.87
CA GLN A 134 -7.38 -9.36 16.50
C GLN A 134 -6.86 -10.42 15.51
N ILE A 135 -7.53 -10.50 14.37
CA ILE A 135 -7.03 -11.23 13.20
C ILE A 135 -6.55 -10.18 12.18
N ILE A 136 -5.28 -10.28 11.79
CA ILE A 136 -4.71 -9.51 10.71
C ILE A 136 -4.66 -10.38 9.46
N ALA A 137 -5.43 -10.02 8.45
CA ALA A 137 -5.32 -10.60 7.11
C ALA A 137 -4.54 -9.67 6.20
N TYR A 138 -3.68 -10.23 5.35
CA TYR A 138 -2.85 -9.44 4.44
C TYR A 138 -2.71 -10.09 3.07
N ALA A 139 -2.49 -9.25 2.05
CA ALA A 139 -2.14 -9.68 0.71
C ALA A 139 -1.19 -8.68 0.04
N THR A 140 -0.31 -9.19 -0.81
CA THR A 140 0.60 -8.36 -1.62
C THR A 140 -0.07 -7.99 -2.94
N VAL A 141 -0.02 -6.72 -3.31
CA VAL A 141 -0.41 -6.22 -4.63
C VAL A 141 0.69 -6.58 -5.64
N PRO A 142 0.45 -7.45 -6.63
CA PRO A 142 1.53 -7.96 -7.49
C PRO A 142 2.27 -6.89 -8.29
N SER A 143 1.57 -5.84 -8.71
CA SER A 143 2.13 -4.78 -9.56
C SER A 143 3.07 -3.84 -8.82
N SER A 144 2.83 -3.57 -7.53
CA SER A 144 3.62 -2.63 -6.72
C SER A 144 4.51 -3.32 -5.68
N GLY A 145 4.19 -4.56 -5.32
CA GLY A 145 4.79 -5.24 -4.19
C GLY A 145 4.28 -4.75 -2.83
N TRP A 146 3.31 -3.81 -2.81
CA TRP A 146 2.74 -3.30 -1.57
C TRP A 146 1.97 -4.38 -0.83
N ILE A 147 2.10 -4.42 0.47
CA ILE A 147 1.31 -5.27 1.35
C ILE A 147 0.13 -4.45 1.87
N VAL A 148 -1.07 -4.92 1.58
CA VAL A 148 -2.31 -4.39 2.17
C VAL A 148 -2.70 -5.32 3.31
N ALA A 149 -2.90 -4.78 4.50
CA ALA A 149 -3.33 -5.56 5.66
C ALA A 149 -4.53 -4.90 6.35
N VAL A 150 -5.42 -5.74 6.88
CA VAL A 150 -6.61 -5.33 7.64
C VAL A 150 -6.64 -6.12 8.93
N ALA A 151 -6.72 -5.41 10.07
CA ALA A 151 -6.94 -5.97 11.38
C ALA A 151 -8.43 -5.89 11.73
N VAL A 152 -9.01 -6.99 12.20
CA VAL A 152 -10.39 -7.04 12.69
C VAL A 152 -10.47 -7.82 14.00
N PRO A 153 -11.38 -7.48 14.93
CA PRO A 153 -11.59 -8.28 16.13
C PRO A 153 -11.89 -9.74 15.77
N GLU A 154 -11.26 -10.68 16.47
CA GLU A 154 -11.42 -12.12 16.23
C GLU A 154 -12.90 -12.55 16.30
N ARG A 155 -13.66 -11.99 17.26
CA ARG A 155 -15.10 -12.24 17.38
C ARG A 155 -15.89 -11.88 16.11
N ILE A 156 -15.43 -10.89 15.34
CA ILE A 156 -16.05 -10.49 14.07
C ILE A 156 -15.57 -11.40 12.94
N ALA A 157 -14.29 -11.71 12.90
CA ALA A 157 -13.70 -12.57 11.88
C ALA A 157 -14.36 -13.97 11.86
N PHE A 158 -14.70 -14.50 13.03
CA PHE A 158 -15.27 -15.84 13.19
C PHE A 158 -16.75 -15.87 13.60
N ALA A 159 -17.48 -14.76 13.51
CA ALA A 159 -18.89 -14.68 13.91
C ALA A 159 -19.78 -15.75 13.22
N GLN A 160 -19.53 -16.04 11.95
CA GLN A 160 -20.28 -17.07 11.20
C GLN A 160 -19.97 -18.49 11.69
N LEU A 161 -18.72 -18.77 12.10
CA LEU A 161 -18.37 -20.09 12.64
C LEU A 161 -19.03 -20.33 14.01
N ALA A 162 -19.18 -19.30 14.83
CA ALA A 162 -19.89 -19.40 16.11
C ALA A 162 -21.38 -19.77 15.90
N SER A 163 -22.03 -19.19 14.88
CA SER A 163 -23.43 -19.51 14.54
C SER A 163 -23.60 -20.95 14.04
N LEU A 164 -22.65 -21.47 13.29
CA LEU A 164 -22.65 -22.88 12.83
C LEU A 164 -22.52 -23.87 14.00
N LYS A 165 -21.64 -23.59 14.98
CA LYS A 165 -21.50 -24.44 16.18
C LYS A 165 -22.78 -24.56 16.99
N VAL A 166 -23.56 -23.48 17.13
CA VAL A 166 -24.84 -23.47 17.84
C VAL A 166 -25.88 -24.31 17.10
N THR A 167 -25.90 -24.28 15.77
CA THR A 167 -26.86 -25.06 14.96
C THR A 167 -26.60 -26.57 15.03
N TYR A 168 -25.34 -27.00 15.14
CA TYR A 168 -24.99 -28.42 15.25
C TYR A 168 -25.01 -28.98 16.68
N ALA A 169 -24.98 -28.16 17.71
CA ALA A 169 -25.07 -28.59 19.10
C ALA A 169 -26.53 -28.77 19.59
N GLY A 170 -27.51 -28.42 18.76
CA GLY A 170 -28.95 -28.58 19.03
C GLY A 170 -29.61 -29.75 18.28
N LEU A 171 -28.85 -30.64 17.65
CA LEU A 171 -29.25 -31.92 17.05
C LEU A 171 -28.73 -33.07 17.92
#